data_adf3fbd3deb7201cda95f9c96dd3c50a
#
_entry.id   adf3fbd3deb7201cda95f9c96dd3c50a
#
_cell.length_a   1.000
_cell.length_b   1.000
_cell.length_c   1.000
_cell.angle_alpha   90.00
_cell.angle_beta   90.00
_cell.angle_gamma   90.00
#
_symmetry.space_group_name_H-M   'P 1'
#
loop_
_entity.id
_entity.type
_entity.pdbx_description
1 polymer ?
#
loop_
_entity_poly.entity_id
_entity_poly.type
_entity_poly.pdbx_seq_one_letter_code
_entity_poly.pdbx_strand_id
1 'polypeptide(L)'
;MSKALEGVRVLDMTHVQSGPSCTQILAWLGADVIKLEAPTGDITRQQLRDLPDVDSLYFTMLNCNKRSITLNMKSERGKEIFTELVKNSDVLVENFAPGAIDRMGFTWERLQEINPGLVFASIKGFGPGRYENFKAYEVVAQAMGGAMSTTGFEDGPPTATGAQIGDSGTGIHLVAGILAALFQRTSTGKGQRVTVAMQEAVLNLTRVKLRDQQRLTHGPLREYPNDNFGTEVPRSGNASGGGQPGWALRCAPGGPNDYIYVIVQPPGWAPIAELIGKPELAEDPDWATPVARLDKLDKMFALIEQWTEQHTKFEVMDKLNALNVPCGPIMSTAELIADETLADLGAVVEVEHPQRGTFKTVGCPIKLSDSPVEVQTSPGLGEHNSVIYGSLGISPAELDDLKTAGVI
;
A
#
# COMPACT_ATOMS: atom_id res chain seq x y z
N MET A 1 -2.80 10.13 26.30
CA MET A 1 -4.08 10.06 25.58
C MET A 1 -4.29 8.62 25.15
N SER A 2 -5.51 8.10 25.20
CA SER A 2 -5.79 6.74 24.70
C SER A 2 -5.62 6.69 23.20
N LYS A 3 -5.12 5.56 22.66
CA LYS A 3 -4.99 5.38 21.22
C LYS A 3 -6.32 4.88 20.63
N ALA A 4 -6.55 5.13 19.34
CA ALA A 4 -7.84 4.80 18.70
C ALA A 4 -8.23 3.32 18.80
N LEU A 5 -7.26 2.39 18.76
CA LEU A 5 -7.47 0.94 18.90
C LEU A 5 -6.91 0.39 20.22
N GLU A 6 -6.76 1.25 21.25
CA GLU A 6 -6.34 0.80 22.57
C GLU A 6 -7.28 -0.29 23.10
N GLY A 7 -6.70 -1.37 23.61
CA GLY A 7 -7.44 -2.55 24.08
C GLY A 7 -7.79 -3.59 22.99
N VAL A 8 -7.57 -3.27 21.71
CA VAL A 8 -7.72 -4.26 20.62
C VAL A 8 -6.43 -5.07 20.49
N ARG A 9 -6.52 -6.39 20.59
CA ARG A 9 -5.40 -7.30 20.38
C ARG A 9 -5.50 -8.03 19.04
N VAL A 10 -4.45 -7.95 18.26
CA VAL A 10 -4.33 -8.58 16.93
C VAL A 10 -3.27 -9.67 16.97
N LEU A 11 -3.66 -10.91 16.69
CA LEU A 11 -2.73 -12.01 16.44
C LEU A 11 -2.39 -12.03 14.94
N ASP A 12 -1.18 -11.67 14.62
CA ASP A 12 -0.68 -11.49 13.25
C ASP A 12 0.13 -12.71 12.81
N MET A 13 -0.45 -13.60 12.02
CA MET A 13 0.23 -14.75 11.42
C MET A 13 0.72 -14.45 10.00
N THR A 14 0.64 -13.21 9.56
CA THR A 14 0.95 -12.84 8.18
C THR A 14 2.47 -12.83 7.93
N HIS A 15 2.84 -12.97 6.67
CA HIS A 15 4.24 -12.91 6.23
C HIS A 15 4.38 -12.13 4.94
N VAL A 16 5.60 -11.79 4.58
CA VAL A 16 6.01 -11.01 3.41
C VAL A 16 5.47 -9.58 3.50
N GLN A 17 4.46 -9.18 2.73
CA GLN A 17 4.07 -7.77 2.63
C GLN A 17 2.57 -7.50 2.78
N SER A 18 1.69 -8.20 2.07
CA SER A 18 0.26 -7.84 2.02
C SER A 18 -0.41 -7.81 3.40
N GLY A 19 -0.20 -8.86 4.18
CA GLY A 19 -0.70 -8.94 5.55
C GLY A 19 0.05 -8.05 6.52
N PRO A 20 1.40 -8.06 6.55
CA PRO A 20 2.17 -7.17 7.41
C PRO A 20 1.85 -5.69 7.23
N SER A 21 1.57 -5.20 6.02
CA SER A 21 1.15 -3.82 5.80
C SER A 21 -0.23 -3.51 6.41
N CYS A 22 -1.15 -4.47 6.42
CA CYS A 22 -2.42 -4.35 7.13
C CYS A 22 -2.19 -4.23 8.64
N THR A 23 -1.50 -5.21 9.22
CA THR A 23 -1.32 -5.29 10.67
C THR A 23 -0.43 -4.18 11.22
N GLN A 24 0.50 -3.62 10.41
CA GLN A 24 1.24 -2.42 10.77
C GLN A 24 0.34 -1.19 10.93
N ILE A 25 -0.61 -0.97 10.02
CA ILE A 25 -1.56 0.14 10.16
C ILE A 25 -2.38 -0.02 11.46
N LEU A 26 -2.83 -1.23 11.78
CA LEU A 26 -3.53 -1.47 13.05
C LEU A 26 -2.65 -1.17 14.27
N ALA A 27 -1.36 -1.54 14.22
CA ALA A 27 -0.38 -1.22 15.26
C ALA A 27 -0.17 0.28 15.41
N TRP A 28 -0.04 1.02 14.32
CA TRP A 28 0.06 2.48 14.32
C TRP A 28 -1.19 3.13 14.93
N LEU A 29 -2.37 2.59 14.68
CA LEU A 29 -3.61 3.08 15.26
C LEU A 29 -3.79 2.68 16.73
N GLY A 30 -2.85 1.93 17.30
CA GLY A 30 -2.77 1.63 18.74
C GLY A 30 -3.24 0.25 19.16
N ALA A 31 -3.52 -0.67 18.22
CA ALA A 31 -3.76 -2.06 18.55
C ALA A 31 -2.49 -2.76 19.09
N ASP A 32 -2.68 -3.69 20.02
CA ASP A 32 -1.64 -4.60 20.50
C ASP A 32 -1.43 -5.71 19.47
N VAL A 33 -0.51 -5.50 18.51
CA VAL A 33 -0.24 -6.43 17.42
C VAL A 33 0.87 -7.40 17.80
N ILE A 34 0.53 -8.68 17.92
CA ILE A 34 1.45 -9.78 18.22
C ILE A 34 1.71 -10.55 16.93
N LYS A 35 2.91 -10.35 16.35
CA LYS A 35 3.35 -11.12 15.20
C LYS A 35 3.81 -12.50 15.65
N LEU A 36 3.08 -13.52 15.23
CA LEU A 36 3.38 -14.91 15.47
C LEU A 36 4.15 -15.49 14.30
N GLU A 37 5.37 -15.88 14.53
CA GLU A 37 6.29 -16.42 13.54
C GLU A 37 6.61 -17.88 13.80
N ALA A 38 6.96 -18.63 12.75
CA ALA A 38 7.64 -19.91 12.98
C ALA A 38 8.97 -19.68 13.71
N PRO A 39 9.55 -20.67 14.41
CA PRO A 39 10.85 -20.52 15.08
C PRO A 39 11.98 -20.05 14.14
N THR A 40 11.83 -20.24 12.83
CA THR A 40 12.77 -19.76 11.80
C THR A 40 12.53 -18.30 11.38
N GLY A 41 11.47 -17.68 11.83
CA GLY A 41 11.07 -16.32 11.48
C GLY A 41 10.39 -16.17 10.11
N ASP A 42 9.91 -14.96 9.86
CA ASP A 42 9.42 -14.54 8.54
C ASP A 42 10.60 -14.50 7.56
N ILE A 43 10.39 -15.00 6.34
CA ILE A 43 11.41 -15.03 5.29
C ILE A 43 11.99 -13.63 5.01
N THR A 44 11.20 -12.58 5.17
CA THR A 44 11.63 -11.20 4.94
C THR A 44 12.67 -10.71 5.93
N ARG A 45 12.87 -11.36 7.09
CA ARG A 45 13.98 -11.05 7.99
C ARG A 45 15.33 -11.25 7.31
N GLN A 46 15.40 -12.18 6.36
CA GLN A 46 16.64 -12.53 5.64
C GLN A 46 16.65 -12.04 4.18
N GLN A 47 15.49 -11.77 3.61
CA GLN A 47 15.37 -11.38 2.22
C GLN A 47 15.85 -9.94 2.01
N LEU A 48 16.70 -9.72 1.00
CA LEU A 48 17.28 -8.41 0.66
C LEU A 48 18.05 -7.76 1.83
N ARG A 49 18.78 -8.57 2.62
CA ARG A 49 19.66 -8.05 3.67
C ARG A 49 20.72 -7.13 3.09
N ASP A 50 20.88 -5.99 3.73
CA ASP A 50 21.91 -4.99 3.48
C ASP A 50 23.03 -5.03 4.53
N LEU A 51 22.76 -5.57 5.73
CA LEU A 51 23.72 -5.75 6.81
C LEU A 51 23.80 -7.23 7.22
N PRO A 52 25.01 -7.78 7.46
CA PRO A 52 25.16 -9.13 7.99
C PRO A 52 24.46 -9.30 9.35
N ASP A 53 23.82 -10.43 9.56
CA ASP A 53 23.19 -10.86 10.82
C ASP A 53 22.17 -9.87 11.45
N VAL A 54 21.72 -8.89 10.67
CA VAL A 54 20.66 -7.95 11.05
C VAL A 54 19.43 -8.21 10.18
N ASP A 55 18.24 -8.06 10.76
CA ASP A 55 16.99 -8.16 10.01
C ASP A 55 16.97 -7.13 8.86
N SER A 56 16.50 -7.54 7.69
CA SER A 56 16.48 -6.67 6.51
C SER A 56 15.57 -5.46 6.70
N LEU A 57 15.83 -4.39 5.98
CA LEU A 57 14.93 -3.23 5.92
C LEU A 57 13.52 -3.63 5.45
N TYR A 58 13.41 -4.65 4.60
CA TYR A 58 12.11 -5.15 4.14
C TYR A 58 11.24 -5.65 5.30
N PHE A 59 11.81 -6.43 6.22
CA PHE A 59 11.10 -6.84 7.44
C PHE A 59 10.87 -5.64 8.37
N THR A 60 11.93 -4.89 8.64
CA THR A 60 11.93 -3.81 9.63
C THR A 60 10.87 -2.75 9.32
N MET A 61 10.78 -2.30 8.07
CA MET A 61 9.84 -1.26 7.65
C MET A 61 8.36 -1.70 7.71
N LEU A 62 8.07 -2.99 7.58
CA LEU A 62 6.68 -3.52 7.58
C LEU A 62 6.20 -4.01 8.95
N ASN A 63 7.10 -4.05 9.94
CA ASN A 63 6.78 -4.61 11.24
C ASN A 63 7.05 -3.66 12.42
N CYS A 64 7.22 -2.37 12.16
CA CYS A 64 7.26 -1.33 13.18
C CYS A 64 6.02 -1.39 14.10
N ASN A 65 6.21 -1.08 15.38
CA ASN A 65 5.15 -1.06 16.40
C ASN A 65 4.51 -2.42 16.73
N LYS A 66 5.09 -3.54 16.28
CA LYS A 66 4.59 -4.88 16.61
C LYS A 66 5.41 -5.50 17.73
N ARG A 67 4.86 -6.55 18.35
CA ARG A 67 5.57 -7.48 19.23
C ARG A 67 5.76 -8.80 18.50
N SER A 68 6.89 -9.50 18.68
CA SER A 68 7.16 -10.80 18.03
C SER A 68 7.17 -11.94 19.04
N ILE A 69 6.51 -13.02 18.67
CA ILE A 69 6.62 -14.34 19.33
C ILE A 69 6.89 -15.42 18.29
N THR A 70 7.53 -16.48 18.70
CA THR A 70 7.77 -17.67 17.87
C THR A 70 6.90 -18.84 18.32
N LEU A 71 6.31 -19.59 17.38
CA LEU A 71 5.50 -20.78 17.69
C LEU A 71 5.52 -21.79 16.55
N ASN A 72 5.82 -23.04 16.89
CA ASN A 72 5.76 -24.15 15.96
C ASN A 72 4.33 -24.72 15.89
N MET A 73 3.54 -24.26 14.93
CA MET A 73 2.16 -24.71 14.70
C MET A 73 2.03 -26.17 14.25
N LYS A 74 3.14 -26.87 14.00
CA LYS A 74 3.14 -28.31 13.66
C LYS A 74 3.12 -29.20 14.90
N SER A 75 3.51 -28.70 16.08
CA SER A 75 3.50 -29.43 17.34
C SER A 75 2.14 -29.33 18.01
N GLU A 76 1.70 -30.38 18.70
CA GLU A 76 0.42 -30.35 19.44
C GLU A 76 0.45 -29.30 20.55
N ARG A 77 1.59 -29.18 21.27
CA ARG A 77 1.74 -28.12 22.29
C ARG A 77 1.66 -26.73 21.70
N GLY A 78 2.21 -26.53 20.50
CA GLY A 78 2.08 -25.26 19.77
C GLY A 78 0.62 -24.94 19.42
N LYS A 79 -0.17 -25.92 19.02
CA LYS A 79 -1.62 -25.74 18.74
C LYS A 79 -2.42 -25.42 20.00
N GLU A 80 -2.07 -26.03 21.14
CA GLU A 80 -2.68 -25.69 22.42
C GLU A 80 -2.41 -24.24 22.82
N ILE A 81 -1.15 -23.81 22.73
CA ILE A 81 -0.74 -22.43 23.00
C ILE A 81 -1.44 -21.47 22.04
N PHE A 82 -1.50 -21.80 20.75
CA PHE A 82 -2.23 -20.99 19.76
C PHE A 82 -3.71 -20.85 20.10
N THR A 83 -4.35 -21.92 20.60
CA THR A 83 -5.75 -21.88 21.06
C THR A 83 -5.93 -20.84 22.17
N GLU A 84 -4.99 -20.78 23.14
CA GLU A 84 -5.05 -19.79 24.21
C GLU A 84 -4.77 -18.35 23.69
N LEU A 85 -3.87 -18.19 22.71
CA LEU A 85 -3.67 -16.90 22.06
C LEU A 85 -4.93 -16.39 21.34
N VAL A 86 -5.63 -17.27 20.61
CA VAL A 86 -6.89 -16.94 19.93
C VAL A 86 -8.00 -16.55 20.90
N LYS A 87 -8.11 -17.23 22.06
CA LYS A 87 -9.08 -16.87 23.11
C LYS A 87 -8.89 -15.44 23.62
N ASN A 88 -7.65 -14.98 23.64
CA ASN A 88 -7.25 -13.68 24.18
C ASN A 88 -7.01 -12.63 23.09
N SER A 89 -7.49 -12.85 21.86
CA SER A 89 -7.32 -11.94 20.73
C SER A 89 -8.66 -11.46 20.18
N ASP A 90 -8.72 -10.22 19.72
CA ASP A 90 -9.88 -9.65 19.05
C ASP A 90 -9.89 -9.95 17.55
N VAL A 91 -8.70 -9.98 16.97
CA VAL A 91 -8.50 -10.18 15.53
C VAL A 91 -7.41 -11.23 15.32
N LEU A 92 -7.64 -12.16 14.40
CA LEU A 92 -6.64 -13.06 13.85
C LEU A 92 -6.45 -12.72 12.37
N VAL A 93 -5.22 -12.45 11.95
CA VAL A 93 -4.91 -12.10 10.55
C VAL A 93 -3.94 -13.12 9.95
N GLU A 94 -4.26 -13.62 8.75
CA GLU A 94 -3.39 -14.55 8.01
C GLU A 94 -3.38 -14.23 6.49
N ASN A 95 -2.31 -14.62 5.80
CA ASN A 95 -2.21 -14.53 4.34
C ASN A 95 -1.58 -15.79 3.72
N PHE A 96 -1.89 -16.95 4.31
CA PHE A 96 -1.43 -18.25 3.82
C PHE A 96 -2.15 -18.68 2.54
N ALA A 97 -1.61 -19.70 1.89
CA ALA A 97 -2.29 -20.37 0.79
C ALA A 97 -3.68 -20.88 1.22
N PRO A 98 -4.66 -20.96 0.30
CA PRO A 98 -6.01 -21.41 0.62
C PRO A 98 -6.03 -22.74 1.38
N GLY A 99 -6.85 -22.81 2.46
CA GLY A 99 -6.99 -23.97 3.33
C GLY A 99 -5.79 -24.30 4.21
N ALA A 100 -4.74 -23.47 4.25
CA ALA A 100 -3.56 -23.78 5.08
C ALA A 100 -3.88 -23.76 6.57
N ILE A 101 -4.62 -22.78 7.06
CA ILE A 101 -5.00 -22.69 8.46
C ILE A 101 -6.00 -23.79 8.84
N ASP A 102 -6.88 -24.17 7.92
CA ASP A 102 -7.81 -25.29 8.12
C ASP A 102 -7.06 -26.61 8.30
N ARG A 103 -6.02 -26.85 7.48
CA ARG A 103 -5.14 -28.04 7.61
C ARG A 103 -4.34 -28.06 8.91
N MET A 104 -4.14 -26.91 9.55
CA MET A 104 -3.54 -26.82 10.89
C MET A 104 -4.56 -27.18 12.01
N GLY A 105 -5.85 -27.36 11.65
CA GLY A 105 -6.93 -27.68 12.57
C GLY A 105 -7.75 -26.49 13.06
N PHE A 106 -7.57 -25.31 12.45
CA PHE A 106 -8.23 -24.07 12.84
C PHE A 106 -9.16 -23.56 11.73
N THR A 107 -10.24 -24.36 11.45
CA THR A 107 -11.31 -23.91 10.56
C THR A 107 -12.06 -22.72 11.17
N TRP A 108 -12.83 -22.01 10.36
CA TRP A 108 -13.64 -20.90 10.86
C TRP A 108 -14.59 -21.32 11.99
N GLU A 109 -15.24 -22.47 11.85
CA GLU A 109 -16.15 -23.04 12.87
C GLU A 109 -15.40 -23.28 14.17
N ARG A 110 -14.19 -23.85 14.07
CA ARG A 110 -13.35 -24.09 15.26
C ARG A 110 -12.89 -22.78 15.91
N LEU A 111 -12.52 -21.79 15.13
CA LEU A 111 -12.14 -20.47 15.65
C LEU A 111 -13.31 -19.77 16.35
N GLN A 112 -14.54 -19.89 15.82
CA GLN A 112 -15.75 -19.37 16.47
C GLN A 112 -16.09 -20.10 17.78
N GLU A 113 -15.86 -21.40 17.86
CA GLU A 113 -16.00 -22.15 19.11
C GLU A 113 -15.02 -21.67 20.19
N ILE A 114 -13.77 -21.40 19.79
CA ILE A 114 -12.73 -20.92 20.71
C ILE A 114 -13.04 -19.49 21.16
N ASN A 115 -13.42 -18.62 20.24
CA ASN A 115 -13.71 -17.21 20.51
C ASN A 115 -14.83 -16.69 19.59
N PRO A 116 -16.09 -16.67 20.06
CA PRO A 116 -17.23 -16.18 19.26
C PRO A 116 -17.13 -14.70 18.86
N GLY A 117 -16.32 -13.92 19.56
CA GLY A 117 -16.08 -12.50 19.26
C GLY A 117 -14.93 -12.25 18.29
N LEU A 118 -14.23 -13.28 17.83
CA LEU A 118 -13.06 -13.16 16.99
C LEU A 118 -13.40 -12.62 15.60
N VAL A 119 -12.69 -11.60 15.15
CA VAL A 119 -12.63 -11.21 13.75
C VAL A 119 -11.51 -11.99 13.06
N PHE A 120 -11.86 -12.90 12.15
CA PHE A 120 -10.89 -13.68 11.38
C PHE A 120 -10.68 -13.06 10.01
N ALA A 121 -9.53 -12.43 9.81
CA ALA A 121 -9.19 -11.67 8.62
C ALA A 121 -8.16 -12.40 7.75
N SER A 122 -8.43 -12.50 6.45
CA SER A 122 -7.67 -13.34 5.54
C SER A 122 -7.38 -12.63 4.22
N ILE A 123 -6.13 -12.65 3.76
CA ILE A 123 -5.76 -12.24 2.40
C ILE A 123 -5.54 -13.48 1.56
N LYS A 124 -6.13 -13.48 0.36
CA LYS A 124 -5.93 -14.50 -0.67
C LYS A 124 -5.51 -13.85 -1.98
N GLY A 125 -4.83 -14.59 -2.85
CA GLY A 125 -4.49 -14.10 -4.18
C GLY A 125 -5.73 -13.82 -5.02
N PHE A 126 -6.68 -14.76 -4.95
CA PHE A 126 -7.91 -14.75 -5.75
C PHE A 126 -9.10 -15.13 -4.88
N GLY A 127 -10.29 -14.66 -5.27
CA GLY A 127 -11.56 -15.08 -4.70
C GLY A 127 -11.93 -16.52 -5.07
N PRO A 128 -13.03 -17.06 -4.48
CA PRO A 128 -13.51 -18.40 -4.80
C PRO A 128 -13.79 -18.58 -6.29
N GLY A 129 -13.42 -19.73 -6.85
CA GLY A 129 -13.67 -20.08 -8.24
C GLY A 129 -12.42 -20.59 -8.97
N ARG A 130 -12.35 -20.32 -10.28
CA ARG A 130 -11.32 -20.89 -11.18
C ARG A 130 -9.88 -20.64 -10.70
N TYR A 131 -9.61 -19.49 -10.11
CA TYR A 131 -8.25 -19.05 -9.76
C TYR A 131 -7.92 -19.24 -8.28
N GLU A 132 -8.87 -19.69 -7.46
CA GLU A 132 -8.78 -19.73 -5.99
C GLU A 132 -7.45 -20.31 -5.47
N ASN A 133 -6.98 -21.40 -6.10
CA ASN A 133 -5.77 -22.11 -5.67
C ASN A 133 -4.50 -21.65 -6.41
N PHE A 134 -4.56 -20.59 -7.21
CA PHE A 134 -3.39 -20.08 -7.92
C PHE A 134 -2.53 -19.25 -6.96
N LYS A 135 -1.22 -19.31 -7.16
CA LYS A 135 -0.27 -18.47 -6.41
C LYS A 135 -0.34 -17.03 -6.91
N ALA A 136 -0.33 -16.09 -5.98
CA ALA A 136 -0.29 -14.66 -6.27
C ALA A 136 0.83 -13.99 -5.49
N TYR A 137 1.40 -12.98 -6.09
CA TYR A 137 2.30 -11.99 -5.54
C TYR A 137 1.90 -10.63 -6.09
N GLU A 138 2.49 -9.56 -5.61
CA GLU A 138 2.26 -8.18 -6.03
C GLU A 138 2.00 -8.03 -7.54
N VAL A 139 2.98 -8.41 -8.37
CA VAL A 139 2.90 -8.21 -9.82
C VAL A 139 1.89 -9.14 -10.51
N VAL A 140 1.63 -10.33 -9.94
CA VAL A 140 0.58 -11.24 -10.42
C VAL A 140 -0.80 -10.63 -10.17
N ALA A 141 -1.01 -10.01 -9.00
CA ALA A 141 -2.24 -9.31 -8.69
C ALA A 141 -2.45 -8.09 -9.60
N GLN A 142 -1.38 -7.31 -9.87
CA GLN A 142 -1.44 -6.20 -10.84
C GLN A 142 -1.83 -6.67 -12.24
N ALA A 143 -1.25 -7.79 -12.71
CA ALA A 143 -1.57 -8.36 -14.01
C ALA A 143 -3.03 -8.82 -14.10
N MET A 144 -3.48 -9.60 -13.12
CA MET A 144 -4.82 -10.20 -13.09
C MET A 144 -5.92 -9.23 -12.67
N GLY A 145 -5.57 -8.14 -12.00
CA GLY A 145 -6.49 -7.06 -11.57
C GLY A 145 -6.62 -5.92 -12.57
N GLY A 146 -5.95 -6.00 -13.74
CA GLY A 146 -6.10 -5.05 -14.84
C GLY A 146 -5.20 -3.82 -14.78
N ALA A 147 -4.40 -3.62 -13.73
CA ALA A 147 -3.54 -2.46 -13.62
C ALA A 147 -2.45 -2.43 -14.71
N MET A 148 -1.79 -3.57 -14.95
CA MET A 148 -0.70 -3.63 -15.94
C MET A 148 -1.16 -3.39 -17.37
N SER A 149 -2.38 -3.81 -17.74
CA SER A 149 -2.90 -3.64 -19.10
C SER A 149 -3.09 -2.16 -19.47
N THR A 150 -3.25 -1.30 -18.47
CA THR A 150 -3.50 0.14 -18.64
C THR A 150 -2.33 1.03 -18.16
N THR A 151 -1.20 0.42 -17.76
CA THR A 151 0.01 1.11 -17.32
C THR A 151 1.13 0.92 -18.33
N GLY A 152 1.81 2.01 -18.70
CA GLY A 152 2.90 2.06 -19.67
C GLY A 152 2.59 2.94 -20.86
N PHE A 153 3.54 3.07 -21.77
CA PHE A 153 3.39 3.81 -23.04
C PHE A 153 2.74 2.93 -24.10
N GLU A 154 2.13 3.57 -25.08
CA GLU A 154 1.35 2.95 -26.14
C GLU A 154 2.12 1.87 -26.89
N ASP A 155 3.33 2.17 -27.30
CA ASP A 155 4.23 1.31 -28.07
C ASP A 155 5.08 0.37 -27.22
N GLY A 156 4.94 0.46 -25.87
CA GLY A 156 5.64 -0.39 -24.91
C GLY A 156 4.82 -1.61 -24.47
N PRO A 157 5.46 -2.55 -23.77
CA PRO A 157 4.76 -3.68 -23.13
C PRO A 157 3.90 -3.20 -21.94
N PRO A 158 2.94 -4.01 -21.45
CA PRO A 158 2.29 -3.79 -20.16
C PRO A 158 3.32 -3.64 -19.05
N THR A 159 3.15 -2.64 -18.19
CA THR A 159 4.14 -2.27 -17.18
C THR A 159 3.52 -2.32 -15.78
N ALA A 160 4.24 -2.89 -14.81
CA ALA A 160 3.83 -2.82 -13.41
C ALA A 160 4.08 -1.40 -12.86
N THR A 161 3.18 -0.92 -12.00
CA THR A 161 3.47 0.28 -11.21
C THR A 161 4.50 -0.02 -10.12
N GLY A 162 5.35 0.95 -9.78
CA GLY A 162 6.29 0.84 -8.67
C GLY A 162 5.62 0.85 -7.29
N ALA A 163 4.39 1.38 -7.18
CA ALA A 163 3.61 1.32 -5.96
C ALA A 163 3.05 -0.11 -5.75
N GLN A 164 3.14 -0.62 -4.54
CA GLN A 164 2.75 -1.99 -4.17
C GLN A 164 1.22 -2.09 -4.00
N ILE A 165 0.47 -1.93 -5.10
CA ILE A 165 -1.00 -1.90 -5.09
C ILE A 165 -1.63 -3.28 -4.90
N GLY A 166 -0.94 -4.35 -5.30
CA GLY A 166 -1.35 -5.73 -5.08
C GLY A 166 -1.17 -6.17 -3.63
N ASP A 167 -0.05 -5.85 -3.02
CA ASP A 167 0.23 -6.20 -1.62
C ASP A 167 -0.33 -5.13 -0.65
N SER A 168 0.30 -3.97 -0.57
CA SER A 168 -0.09 -2.93 0.40
C SER A 168 -1.47 -2.36 0.11
N GLY A 169 -1.88 -2.26 -1.15
CA GLY A 169 -3.24 -1.90 -1.53
C GLY A 169 -4.28 -2.88 -0.97
N THR A 170 -4.00 -4.18 -1.03
CA THR A 170 -4.85 -5.21 -0.42
C THR A 170 -4.84 -5.09 1.11
N GLY A 171 -3.68 -4.84 1.71
CA GLY A 171 -3.55 -4.61 3.16
C GLY A 171 -4.47 -3.49 3.64
N ILE A 172 -4.50 -2.36 2.94
CA ILE A 172 -5.38 -1.22 3.25
C ILE A 172 -6.87 -1.61 3.17
N HIS A 173 -7.28 -2.39 2.15
CA HIS A 173 -8.65 -2.89 2.06
C HIS A 173 -9.00 -3.81 3.25
N LEU A 174 -8.06 -4.65 3.68
CA LEU A 174 -8.28 -5.54 4.81
C LEU A 174 -8.42 -4.76 6.12
N VAL A 175 -7.64 -3.68 6.33
CA VAL A 175 -7.80 -2.77 7.47
C VAL A 175 -9.24 -2.25 7.54
N ALA A 176 -9.78 -1.74 6.42
CA ALA A 176 -11.15 -1.25 6.38
C ALA A 176 -12.17 -2.34 6.75
N GLY A 177 -11.98 -3.56 6.25
CA GLY A 177 -12.81 -4.72 6.59
C GLY A 177 -12.73 -5.10 8.07
N ILE A 178 -11.54 -5.13 8.66
CA ILE A 178 -11.33 -5.41 10.08
C ILE A 178 -12.01 -4.35 10.95
N LEU A 179 -11.81 -3.06 10.66
CA LEU A 179 -12.43 -1.98 11.41
C LEU A 179 -13.95 -2.02 11.33
N ALA A 180 -14.53 -2.30 10.15
CA ALA A 180 -15.96 -2.49 9.98
C ALA A 180 -16.49 -3.67 10.80
N ALA A 181 -15.76 -4.79 10.83
CA ALA A 181 -16.13 -5.97 11.61
C ALA A 181 -16.05 -5.71 13.12
N LEU A 182 -15.01 -5.02 13.60
CA LEU A 182 -14.87 -4.60 14.99
C LEU A 182 -16.00 -3.64 15.40
N PHE A 183 -16.33 -2.67 14.53
CA PHE A 183 -17.45 -1.76 14.77
C PHE A 183 -18.79 -2.50 14.87
N GLN A 184 -19.08 -3.42 13.92
CA GLN A 184 -20.30 -4.24 13.99
C GLN A 184 -20.35 -5.08 15.25
N ARG A 185 -19.21 -5.61 15.71
CA ARG A 185 -19.11 -6.39 16.95
C ARG A 185 -19.57 -5.60 18.18
N THR A 186 -19.41 -4.28 18.22
CA THR A 186 -19.87 -3.45 19.35
C THR A 186 -21.38 -3.56 19.60
N SER A 187 -22.17 -3.81 18.56
CA SER A 187 -23.62 -3.97 18.65
C SER A 187 -24.08 -5.43 18.69
N THR A 188 -23.33 -6.34 18.05
CA THR A 188 -23.74 -7.75 17.93
C THR A 188 -23.10 -8.66 18.97
N GLY A 189 -22.00 -8.27 19.58
CA GLY A 189 -21.14 -9.11 20.42
C GLY A 189 -20.44 -10.23 19.67
N LYS A 190 -20.61 -10.34 18.34
CA LYS A 190 -20.08 -11.44 17.52
C LYS A 190 -19.01 -10.96 16.57
N GLY A 191 -17.96 -11.77 16.44
CA GLY A 191 -16.97 -11.63 15.39
C GLY A 191 -17.48 -12.14 14.03
N GLN A 192 -16.66 -11.98 13.00
CA GLN A 192 -16.97 -12.46 11.66
C GLN A 192 -15.71 -12.75 10.87
N ARG A 193 -15.88 -13.45 9.74
CA ARG A 193 -14.83 -13.65 8.76
C ARG A 193 -14.75 -12.45 7.80
N VAL A 194 -13.53 -11.96 7.58
CA VAL A 194 -13.24 -10.90 6.61
C VAL A 194 -12.23 -11.45 5.61
N THR A 195 -12.55 -11.44 4.33
CA THR A 195 -11.64 -11.92 3.28
C THR A 195 -11.48 -10.87 2.21
N VAL A 196 -10.23 -10.62 1.79
CA VAL A 196 -9.90 -9.76 0.67
C VAL A 196 -9.01 -10.54 -0.30
N ALA A 197 -9.37 -10.53 -1.59
CA ALA A 197 -8.52 -11.09 -2.64
C ALA A 197 -7.67 -9.98 -3.27
N MET A 198 -6.38 -10.28 -3.52
CA MET A 198 -5.45 -9.31 -4.10
C MET A 198 -5.90 -8.85 -5.49
N GLN A 199 -6.40 -9.78 -6.32
CA GLN A 199 -6.97 -9.43 -7.63
C GLN A 199 -8.12 -8.43 -7.52
N GLU A 200 -9.04 -8.65 -6.59
CA GLU A 200 -10.22 -7.80 -6.39
C GLU A 200 -9.84 -6.41 -5.85
N ALA A 201 -8.85 -6.36 -4.96
CA ALA A 201 -8.31 -5.10 -4.45
C ALA A 201 -7.68 -4.26 -5.57
N VAL A 202 -6.85 -4.87 -6.43
CA VAL A 202 -6.28 -4.19 -7.60
C VAL A 202 -7.37 -3.76 -8.57
N LEU A 203 -8.35 -4.63 -8.85
CA LEU A 203 -9.50 -4.29 -9.72
C LEU A 203 -10.26 -3.07 -9.17
N ASN A 204 -10.49 -2.99 -7.86
CA ASN A 204 -11.11 -1.82 -7.25
C ASN A 204 -10.28 -0.54 -7.45
N LEU A 205 -8.94 -0.63 -7.32
CA LEU A 205 -8.04 0.51 -7.59
C LEU A 205 -8.01 0.89 -9.07
N THR A 206 -8.25 -0.05 -9.97
CA THR A 206 -8.30 0.14 -11.43
C THR A 206 -9.70 0.56 -11.94
N ARG A 207 -10.70 0.73 -11.07
CA ARG A 207 -12.12 0.95 -11.44
C ARG A 207 -12.38 2.09 -12.43
N VAL A 208 -11.53 3.11 -12.46
CA VAL A 208 -11.64 4.23 -13.40
C VAL A 208 -11.45 3.76 -14.84
N LYS A 209 -10.57 2.78 -15.07
CA LYS A 209 -10.36 2.18 -16.39
C LYS A 209 -11.52 1.27 -16.82
N LEU A 210 -12.25 0.67 -15.88
CA LEU A 210 -13.51 -0.02 -16.19
C LEU A 210 -14.59 0.94 -16.66
N ARG A 211 -14.64 2.17 -16.12
CA ARG A 211 -15.50 3.25 -16.65
C ARG A 211 -15.12 3.55 -18.11
N ASP A 212 -13.85 3.70 -18.40
CA ASP A 212 -13.37 4.02 -19.75
C ASP A 212 -13.67 2.87 -20.72
N GLN A 213 -13.54 1.63 -20.29
CA GLN A 213 -13.94 0.45 -21.09
C GLN A 213 -15.42 0.48 -21.46
N GLN A 214 -16.29 0.90 -20.55
CA GLN A 214 -17.71 1.05 -20.84
C GLN A 214 -17.98 2.23 -21.80
N ARG A 215 -17.24 3.33 -21.69
CA ARG A 215 -17.36 4.47 -22.60
C ARG A 215 -17.01 4.11 -24.04
N LEU A 216 -16.05 3.21 -24.27
CA LEU A 216 -15.66 2.71 -25.58
C LEU A 216 -16.81 2.06 -26.36
N THR A 217 -17.86 1.56 -25.69
CA THR A 217 -19.07 1.04 -26.36
C THR A 217 -19.86 2.13 -27.10
N HIS A 218 -19.62 3.41 -26.78
CA HIS A 218 -20.25 4.57 -27.40
C HIS A 218 -19.33 5.33 -28.37
N GLY A 219 -18.18 4.79 -28.67
CA GLY A 219 -17.19 5.35 -29.61
C GLY A 219 -15.80 5.54 -29.00
N PRO A 220 -14.82 5.96 -29.81
CA PRO A 220 -13.43 6.10 -29.37
C PRO A 220 -13.27 7.16 -28.29
N LEU A 221 -12.32 6.96 -27.39
CA LEU A 221 -11.94 7.91 -26.36
C LEU A 221 -10.97 8.92 -26.98
N ARG A 222 -11.42 10.13 -27.27
CA ARG A 222 -10.62 11.18 -27.92
C ARG A 222 -9.43 11.64 -27.08
N GLU A 223 -9.54 11.53 -25.75
CA GLU A 223 -8.47 11.82 -24.80
C GLU A 223 -7.35 10.76 -24.76
N TYR A 224 -7.55 9.63 -25.40
CA TYR A 224 -6.56 8.55 -25.52
C TYR A 224 -6.46 8.13 -26.99
N PRO A 225 -5.89 8.98 -27.86
CA PRO A 225 -5.71 8.63 -29.26
C PRO A 225 -4.80 7.40 -29.35
N ASN A 226 -5.38 6.25 -29.73
CA ASN A 226 -4.62 5.00 -29.75
C ASN A 226 -5.31 3.97 -30.64
N ASP A 227 -4.88 3.88 -31.86
CA ASP A 227 -5.46 3.00 -32.87
C ASP A 227 -5.04 1.53 -32.71
N ASN A 228 -4.05 1.24 -31.83
CA ASN A 228 -3.50 -0.11 -31.68
C ASN A 228 -4.30 -1.00 -30.72
N PHE A 229 -5.22 -0.43 -29.92
CA PHE A 229 -5.95 -1.17 -28.88
C PHE A 229 -7.39 -1.55 -29.27
N GLY A 230 -7.87 -1.08 -30.42
CA GLY A 230 -9.19 -1.45 -30.92
C GLY A 230 -10.30 -1.14 -29.93
N THR A 231 -10.89 -2.17 -29.34
CA THR A 231 -12.00 -2.06 -28.37
C THR A 231 -11.55 -2.07 -26.91
N GLU A 232 -10.25 -2.02 -26.63
CA GLU A 232 -9.70 -2.05 -25.28
C GLU A 232 -9.22 -0.64 -24.84
N VAL A 233 -9.23 -0.39 -23.52
CA VAL A 233 -8.67 0.83 -22.96
C VAL A 233 -7.16 0.83 -23.13
N PRO A 234 -6.58 1.85 -23.79
CA PRO A 234 -5.16 1.88 -24.09
C PRO A 234 -4.28 2.16 -22.86
N ARG A 235 -3.02 1.78 -22.98
CA ARG A 235 -1.94 2.39 -22.21
C ARG A 235 -1.70 3.78 -22.78
N SER A 236 -1.83 4.79 -21.95
CA SER A 236 -1.74 6.19 -22.39
C SER A 236 -0.51 6.94 -21.85
N GLY A 237 0.48 6.19 -21.35
CA GLY A 237 1.69 6.80 -20.76
C GLY A 237 1.32 7.75 -19.63
N ASN A 238 1.73 9.00 -19.75
CA ASN A 238 1.47 10.05 -18.78
C ASN A 238 0.17 10.83 -19.05
N ALA A 239 -0.59 10.51 -20.12
CA ALA A 239 -1.83 11.21 -20.41
C ALA A 239 -2.89 10.91 -19.36
N SER A 240 -3.45 11.96 -18.73
CA SER A 240 -4.67 11.86 -17.94
C SER A 240 -5.88 12.12 -18.85
N GLY A 241 -6.93 11.30 -18.70
CA GLY A 241 -8.16 11.45 -19.48
C GLY A 241 -9.08 12.55 -18.95
N GLY A 242 -10.09 12.87 -19.77
CA GLY A 242 -11.13 13.82 -19.43
C GLY A 242 -10.85 15.26 -19.83
N GLY A 243 -11.66 16.19 -19.32
CA GLY A 243 -11.57 17.63 -19.66
C GLY A 243 -10.40 18.38 -19.02
N GLN A 244 -9.50 17.68 -18.34
CA GLN A 244 -8.34 18.21 -17.65
C GLN A 244 -7.09 17.42 -18.07
N PRO A 245 -6.56 17.66 -19.29
CA PRO A 245 -5.41 16.93 -19.77
C PRO A 245 -4.18 17.19 -18.91
N GLY A 246 -3.40 16.16 -18.66
CA GLY A 246 -2.15 16.25 -17.91
C GLY A 246 -1.03 15.48 -18.60
N TRP A 247 0.20 15.91 -18.37
CA TRP A 247 1.40 15.29 -18.89
C TRP A 247 2.60 15.54 -17.98
N ALA A 248 3.59 14.63 -18.05
CA ALA A 248 4.89 14.85 -17.42
C ALA A 248 5.83 15.56 -18.40
N LEU A 249 6.34 16.73 -18.00
CA LEU A 249 7.17 17.62 -18.80
C LEU A 249 8.59 17.66 -18.27
N ARG A 250 9.57 17.72 -19.16
CA ARG A 250 10.99 17.82 -18.79
C ARG A 250 11.30 19.18 -18.18
N CYS A 251 12.25 19.16 -17.24
CA CYS A 251 12.79 20.34 -16.58
C CYS A 251 14.32 20.33 -16.59
N ALA A 252 14.94 21.47 -16.36
CA ALA A 252 16.38 21.56 -16.13
C ALA A 252 16.76 20.86 -14.81
N PRO A 253 17.99 20.32 -14.69
CA PRO A 253 19.05 20.21 -15.71
C PRO A 253 18.89 19.03 -16.69
N GLY A 254 17.82 18.24 -16.60
CA GLY A 254 17.52 17.16 -17.55
C GLY A 254 17.98 15.77 -17.09
N GLY A 255 18.05 15.54 -15.79
CA GLY A 255 18.28 14.23 -15.19
C GLY A 255 17.06 13.30 -15.28
N PRO A 256 17.18 12.04 -14.86
CA PRO A 256 16.15 11.02 -15.04
C PRO A 256 14.82 11.32 -14.30
N ASN A 257 14.85 12.17 -13.27
CA ASN A 257 13.67 12.59 -12.48
C ASN A 257 13.43 14.11 -12.55
N ASP A 258 14.10 14.82 -13.47
CA ASP A 258 13.88 16.26 -13.68
C ASP A 258 12.66 16.46 -14.57
N TYR A 259 11.49 16.14 -14.02
CA TYR A 259 10.18 16.27 -14.65
C TYR A 259 9.18 16.86 -13.67
N ILE A 260 8.18 17.51 -14.24
CA ILE A 260 7.00 17.98 -13.51
C ILE A 260 5.73 17.46 -14.18
N TYR A 261 4.76 17.00 -13.39
CA TYR A 261 3.45 16.67 -13.90
C TYR A 261 2.56 17.91 -13.84
N VAL A 262 1.96 18.28 -14.97
CA VAL A 262 1.12 19.49 -15.10
C VAL A 262 -0.27 19.08 -15.59
N ILE A 263 -1.32 19.63 -14.95
CA ILE A 263 -2.71 19.45 -15.40
C ILE A 263 -3.24 20.79 -15.92
N VAL A 264 -3.61 20.84 -17.20
CA VAL A 264 -4.14 22.04 -17.84
C VAL A 264 -5.66 22.06 -17.68
N GLN A 265 -6.12 22.67 -16.60
CA GLN A 265 -7.57 22.92 -16.40
C GLN A 265 -8.06 24.05 -17.34
N PRO A 266 -9.39 24.12 -17.65
CA PRO A 266 -9.91 25.16 -18.53
C PRO A 266 -9.49 26.58 -18.16
N PRO A 267 -9.55 27.04 -16.89
CA PRO A 267 -9.13 28.39 -16.52
C PRO A 267 -7.61 28.59 -16.50
N GLY A 268 -6.83 27.50 -16.47
CA GLY A 268 -5.37 27.56 -16.40
C GLY A 268 -4.69 27.84 -17.74
N TRP A 269 -5.40 27.69 -18.87
CA TRP A 269 -4.76 27.81 -20.18
C TRP A 269 -4.24 29.24 -20.48
N ALA A 270 -5.07 30.27 -20.28
CA ALA A 270 -4.67 31.62 -20.54
C ALA A 270 -3.45 32.08 -19.71
N PRO A 271 -3.41 31.85 -18.38
CA PRO A 271 -2.22 32.09 -17.57
C PRO A 271 -0.98 31.33 -18.04
N ILE A 272 -1.14 30.05 -18.46
CA ILE A 272 -0.02 29.28 -19.01
C ILE A 272 0.49 29.89 -20.33
N ALA A 273 -0.41 30.25 -21.25
CA ALA A 273 -0.05 30.84 -22.51
C ALA A 273 0.75 32.15 -22.33
N GLU A 274 0.35 32.98 -21.36
CA GLU A 274 1.11 34.17 -20.98
C GLU A 274 2.48 33.81 -20.38
N LEU A 275 2.54 32.84 -19.46
CA LEU A 275 3.77 32.39 -18.80
C LEU A 275 4.82 31.90 -19.82
N ILE A 276 4.39 31.15 -20.84
CA ILE A 276 5.28 30.58 -21.87
C ILE A 276 5.58 31.60 -23.00
N GLY A 277 5.15 32.86 -22.85
CA GLY A 277 5.41 33.95 -23.82
C GLY A 277 4.58 33.83 -25.10
N LYS A 278 3.42 33.21 -25.07
CA LYS A 278 2.50 33.03 -26.22
C LYS A 278 1.06 33.42 -25.86
N PRO A 279 0.84 34.69 -25.37
CA PRO A 279 -0.48 35.10 -24.91
C PRO A 279 -1.57 35.05 -26.02
N GLU A 280 -1.18 35.15 -27.28
CA GLU A 280 -2.07 35.07 -28.45
C GLU A 280 -2.82 33.74 -28.52
N LEU A 281 -2.25 32.64 -27.97
CA LEU A 281 -2.90 31.32 -27.95
C LEU A 281 -4.11 31.25 -27.01
N ALA A 282 -4.23 32.20 -26.09
CA ALA A 282 -5.40 32.25 -25.19
C ALA A 282 -6.65 32.73 -25.92
N GLU A 283 -6.51 33.55 -26.96
CA GLU A 283 -7.62 34.14 -27.75
C GLU A 283 -7.81 33.45 -29.09
N ASP A 284 -6.83 32.67 -29.57
CA ASP A 284 -6.91 31.92 -30.82
C ASP A 284 -8.02 30.87 -30.75
N PRO A 285 -9.04 30.93 -31.67
CA PRO A 285 -10.15 29.94 -31.67
C PRO A 285 -9.69 28.49 -31.73
N ASP A 286 -8.52 28.22 -32.30
CA ASP A 286 -7.91 26.90 -32.41
C ASP A 286 -7.29 26.38 -31.08
N TRP A 287 -7.11 27.27 -30.09
CA TRP A 287 -6.45 26.99 -28.82
C TRP A 287 -7.25 27.41 -27.57
N ALA A 288 -8.13 28.39 -27.71
CA ALA A 288 -8.81 29.02 -26.57
C ALA A 288 -9.66 28.06 -25.73
N THR A 289 -10.31 27.08 -26.36
CA THR A 289 -11.22 26.16 -25.64
C THR A 289 -10.61 24.77 -25.42
N PRO A 290 -11.02 24.06 -24.35
CA PRO A 290 -10.57 22.68 -24.15
C PRO A 290 -10.88 21.75 -25.32
N VAL A 291 -12.04 21.94 -25.97
CA VAL A 291 -12.46 21.14 -27.13
C VAL A 291 -11.53 21.39 -28.34
N ALA A 292 -11.15 22.63 -28.59
CA ALA A 292 -10.23 22.97 -29.67
C ALA A 292 -8.82 22.39 -29.48
N ARG A 293 -8.41 22.15 -28.22
CA ARG A 293 -7.10 21.57 -27.88
C ARG A 293 -7.08 20.05 -27.88
N LEU A 294 -8.23 19.35 -27.84
CA LEU A 294 -8.25 17.88 -27.70
C LEU A 294 -7.39 17.13 -28.73
N ASP A 295 -7.44 17.56 -29.97
CA ASP A 295 -6.69 16.92 -31.05
C ASP A 295 -5.25 17.48 -31.22
N LYS A 296 -4.79 18.31 -30.26
CA LYS A 296 -3.50 19.01 -30.28
C LYS A 296 -2.79 18.95 -28.92
N LEU A 297 -3.13 17.98 -28.07
CA LEU A 297 -2.57 17.89 -26.71
C LEU A 297 -1.06 17.68 -26.72
N ASP A 298 -0.55 16.91 -27.67
CA ASP A 298 0.87 16.72 -27.93
C ASP A 298 1.58 18.03 -28.21
N LYS A 299 1.02 18.86 -29.09
CA LYS A 299 1.56 20.17 -29.43
C LYS A 299 1.48 21.16 -28.26
N MET A 300 0.37 21.12 -27.53
CA MET A 300 0.18 21.97 -26.36
C MET A 300 1.25 21.66 -25.30
N PHE A 301 1.44 20.40 -24.97
CA PHE A 301 2.44 20.02 -23.98
C PHE A 301 3.86 20.25 -24.46
N ALA A 302 4.16 20.05 -25.76
CA ALA A 302 5.46 20.39 -26.32
C ALA A 302 5.77 21.87 -26.22
N LEU A 303 4.79 22.78 -26.40
CA LEU A 303 4.98 24.22 -26.18
C LEU A 303 5.28 24.56 -24.72
N ILE A 304 4.59 23.92 -23.79
CA ILE A 304 4.83 24.15 -22.36
C ILE A 304 6.20 23.58 -21.98
N GLU A 305 6.59 22.42 -22.53
CA GLU A 305 7.86 21.75 -22.24
C GLU A 305 9.06 22.60 -22.67
N GLN A 306 9.01 23.32 -23.81
CA GLN A 306 10.06 24.26 -24.22
C GLN A 306 10.34 25.32 -23.15
N TRP A 307 9.35 25.70 -22.38
CA TRP A 307 9.52 26.63 -21.27
C TRP A 307 10.00 25.93 -20.01
N THR A 308 9.44 24.74 -19.66
CA THR A 308 9.83 24.00 -18.44
C THR A 308 11.28 23.52 -18.52
N GLU A 309 11.79 23.16 -19.69
CA GLU A 309 13.19 22.76 -19.91
C GLU A 309 14.22 23.84 -19.54
N GLN A 310 13.79 25.10 -19.41
CA GLN A 310 14.66 26.23 -19.03
C GLN A 310 14.67 26.48 -17.50
N HIS A 311 13.90 25.72 -16.72
CA HIS A 311 13.71 25.91 -15.29
C HIS A 311 13.81 24.57 -14.56
N THR A 312 14.21 24.62 -13.28
CA THR A 312 14.13 23.43 -12.42
C THR A 312 12.67 23.06 -12.14
N LYS A 313 12.41 21.80 -11.85
CA LYS A 313 11.04 21.31 -11.54
C LYS A 313 10.39 22.03 -10.35
N PHE A 314 11.20 22.54 -9.40
CA PHE A 314 10.70 23.33 -8.26
C PHE A 314 10.38 24.77 -8.64
N GLU A 315 11.21 25.41 -9.46
CA GLU A 315 10.90 26.75 -10.01
C GLU A 315 9.64 26.73 -10.86
N VAL A 316 9.45 25.67 -11.67
CA VAL A 316 8.23 25.48 -12.45
C VAL A 316 7.04 25.31 -11.53
N MET A 317 7.16 24.48 -10.48
CA MET A 317 6.12 24.27 -9.48
C MET A 317 5.67 25.60 -8.86
N ASP A 318 6.60 26.41 -8.40
CA ASP A 318 6.29 27.68 -7.73
C ASP A 318 5.56 28.64 -8.69
N LYS A 319 6.03 28.76 -9.94
CA LYS A 319 5.41 29.64 -10.93
C LYS A 319 4.00 29.17 -11.34
N LEU A 320 3.79 27.87 -11.54
CA LEU A 320 2.48 27.33 -11.91
C LEU A 320 1.48 27.38 -10.76
N ASN A 321 1.92 27.07 -9.53
CA ASN A 321 1.05 27.19 -8.34
C ASN A 321 0.63 28.64 -8.09
N ALA A 322 1.49 29.64 -8.33
CA ALA A 322 1.14 31.06 -8.24
C ALA A 322 0.01 31.44 -9.22
N LEU A 323 -0.13 30.70 -10.31
CA LEU A 323 -1.20 30.85 -11.32
C LEU A 323 -2.41 29.92 -11.06
N ASN A 324 -2.47 29.23 -9.93
CA ASN A 324 -3.46 28.19 -9.60
C ASN A 324 -3.55 27.06 -10.65
N VAL A 325 -2.43 26.70 -11.26
CA VAL A 325 -2.30 25.56 -12.17
C VAL A 325 -1.84 24.33 -11.38
N PRO A 326 -2.63 23.25 -11.31
CA PRO A 326 -2.23 22.03 -10.59
C PRO A 326 -0.99 21.40 -11.24
N CYS A 327 0.05 21.24 -10.46
CA CYS A 327 1.29 20.60 -10.89
C CYS A 327 2.03 19.98 -9.69
N GLY A 328 2.95 19.06 -9.97
CA GLY A 328 3.82 18.47 -8.97
C GLY A 328 5.11 17.93 -9.58
N PRO A 329 6.27 18.24 -8.97
CA PRO A 329 7.56 17.70 -9.42
C PRO A 329 7.58 16.18 -9.26
N ILE A 330 8.23 15.47 -10.17
CA ILE A 330 8.47 14.04 -10.04
C ILE A 330 9.60 13.86 -9.01
N MET A 331 9.22 13.48 -7.80
CA MET A 331 10.15 13.30 -6.69
C MET A 331 10.83 11.95 -6.77
N SER A 332 12.16 11.93 -6.73
CA SER A 332 12.93 10.71 -6.53
C SER A 332 12.81 10.24 -5.08
N THR A 333 13.09 8.95 -4.81
CA THR A 333 13.14 8.43 -3.44
C THR A 333 14.19 9.11 -2.57
N ALA A 334 15.30 9.58 -3.16
CA ALA A 334 16.32 10.33 -2.46
C ALA A 334 15.79 11.72 -2.01
N GLU A 335 15.06 12.41 -2.89
CA GLU A 335 14.43 13.70 -2.57
C GLU A 335 13.36 13.53 -1.51
N LEU A 336 12.52 12.47 -1.60
CA LEU A 336 11.48 12.20 -0.59
C LEU A 336 12.07 11.94 0.80
N ILE A 337 13.17 11.18 0.90
CA ILE A 337 13.85 10.91 2.17
C ILE A 337 14.51 12.17 2.75
N ALA A 338 14.91 13.12 1.91
CA ALA A 338 15.57 14.37 2.31
C ALA A 338 14.59 15.54 2.51
N ASP A 339 13.32 15.38 2.18
CA ASP A 339 12.32 16.44 2.25
C ASP A 339 11.97 16.79 3.70
N GLU A 340 12.35 18.02 4.12
CA GLU A 340 12.10 18.52 5.48
C GLU A 340 10.60 18.66 5.77
N THR A 341 9.78 18.98 4.77
CA THR A 341 8.32 19.09 4.93
C THR A 341 7.70 17.73 5.25
N LEU A 342 8.16 16.67 4.56
CA LEU A 342 7.69 15.30 4.85
C LEU A 342 8.17 14.83 6.23
N ALA A 343 9.36 15.24 6.66
CA ALA A 343 9.86 14.96 8.00
C ALA A 343 9.03 15.69 9.07
N ASP A 344 8.79 16.98 8.92
CA ASP A 344 7.98 17.79 9.84
C ASP A 344 6.55 17.28 9.97
N LEU A 345 5.97 16.80 8.88
CA LEU A 345 4.65 16.16 8.86
C LEU A 345 4.65 14.75 9.44
N GLY A 346 5.81 14.20 9.79
CA GLY A 346 5.95 12.81 10.21
C GLY A 346 5.49 11.81 9.14
N ALA A 347 5.64 12.15 7.85
CA ALA A 347 5.42 11.27 6.72
C ALA A 347 6.68 10.43 6.41
N VAL A 348 7.86 11.01 6.68
CA VAL A 348 9.15 10.32 6.77
C VAL A 348 9.65 10.48 8.20
N VAL A 349 10.00 9.37 8.84
CA VAL A 349 10.45 9.36 10.24
C VAL A 349 11.78 8.66 10.39
N GLU A 350 12.58 9.08 11.36
CA GLU A 350 13.77 8.38 11.80
C GLU A 350 13.42 7.43 12.95
N VAL A 351 13.91 6.20 12.87
CA VAL A 351 13.67 5.16 13.88
C VAL A 351 15.00 4.55 14.31
N GLU A 352 15.20 4.47 15.62
CA GLU A 352 16.34 3.78 16.20
C GLU A 352 16.08 2.27 16.28
N HIS A 353 16.95 1.47 15.68
CA HIS A 353 16.89 0.02 15.75
C HIS A 353 18.10 -0.53 16.52
N PRO A 354 17.91 -1.44 17.51
CA PRO A 354 19.00 -1.88 18.39
C PRO A 354 20.24 -2.46 17.70
N GLN A 355 20.05 -3.11 16.56
CA GLN A 355 21.14 -3.77 15.82
C GLN A 355 21.56 -2.98 14.57
N ARG A 356 20.66 -2.21 13.97
CA ARG A 356 20.88 -1.49 12.71
C ARG A 356 21.37 -0.07 12.91
N GLY A 357 21.08 0.54 14.05
CA GLY A 357 21.17 1.99 14.26
C GLY A 357 19.97 2.73 13.64
N THR A 358 20.13 4.02 13.41
CA THR A 358 19.09 4.89 12.86
C THR A 358 18.81 4.56 11.39
N PHE A 359 17.53 4.47 11.04
CA PHE A 359 17.10 4.36 9.65
C PHE A 359 15.84 5.22 9.41
N LYS A 360 15.63 5.65 8.17
CA LYS A 360 14.43 6.38 7.76
C LYS A 360 13.38 5.44 7.19
N THR A 361 12.12 5.67 7.57
CA THR A 361 10.97 4.91 7.06
C THR A 361 9.75 5.82 6.90
N VAL A 362 8.68 5.29 6.31
CA VAL A 362 7.41 5.99 6.23
C VAL A 362 6.73 6.04 7.59
N GLY A 363 6.18 7.18 7.94
CA GLY A 363 5.27 7.32 9.08
C GLY A 363 3.84 6.94 8.72
N CYS A 364 2.97 6.88 9.73
CA CYS A 364 1.55 6.62 9.49
C CYS A 364 0.91 7.78 8.70
N PRO A 365 0.29 7.52 7.54
CA PRO A 365 -0.35 8.56 6.76
C PRO A 365 -1.68 9.03 7.36
N ILE A 366 -2.25 8.26 8.30
CA ILE A 366 -3.51 8.59 8.97
C ILE A 366 -3.19 9.46 10.20
N LYS A 367 -3.64 10.70 10.18
CA LYS A 367 -3.44 11.67 11.27
C LYS A 367 -4.73 11.82 12.06
N LEU A 368 -4.76 11.33 13.30
CA LEU A 368 -5.88 11.46 14.22
C LEU A 368 -5.54 12.55 15.26
N SER A 369 -6.40 13.55 15.42
CA SER A 369 -6.14 14.70 16.30
C SER A 369 -5.90 14.30 17.77
N ASP A 370 -6.65 13.31 18.23
CA ASP A 370 -6.65 12.90 19.65
C ASP A 370 -5.93 11.55 19.89
N SER A 371 -5.32 10.97 18.84
CA SER A 371 -4.63 9.70 18.91
C SER A 371 -3.39 9.71 17.98
N PRO A 372 -2.38 10.55 18.31
CA PRO A 372 -1.17 10.65 17.49
C PRO A 372 -0.40 9.34 17.46
N VAL A 373 0.18 9.05 16.30
CA VAL A 373 1.00 7.86 16.09
C VAL A 373 2.47 8.20 16.31
N GLU A 374 3.14 7.38 17.11
CA GLU A 374 4.59 7.35 17.23
C GLU A 374 5.09 6.06 16.59
N VAL A 375 6.00 6.17 15.62
CA VAL A 375 6.58 5.01 14.96
C VAL A 375 7.73 4.49 15.80
N GLN A 376 7.60 3.23 16.24
CA GLN A 376 8.60 2.50 17.00
C GLN A 376 9.31 1.48 16.11
N THR A 377 10.46 0.98 16.55
CA THR A 377 11.20 -0.04 15.81
C THR A 377 10.41 -1.36 15.66
N SER A 378 10.84 -2.20 14.72
CA SER A 378 10.36 -3.58 14.62
C SER A 378 10.98 -4.46 15.71
N PRO A 379 10.29 -5.52 16.15
CA PRO A 379 10.83 -6.43 17.15
C PRO A 379 11.85 -7.40 16.55
N GLY A 380 12.80 -7.83 17.37
CA GLY A 380 13.61 -9.02 17.11
C GLY A 380 12.78 -10.30 17.13
N LEU A 381 13.29 -11.38 16.54
CA LEU A 381 12.60 -12.67 16.48
C LEU A 381 12.34 -13.23 17.88
N GLY A 382 11.07 -13.45 18.22
CA GLY A 382 10.66 -13.99 19.52
C GLY A 382 10.97 -13.09 20.72
N GLU A 383 11.31 -11.83 20.50
CA GLU A 383 11.69 -10.87 21.54
C GLU A 383 10.68 -10.83 22.69
N HIS A 384 9.41 -11.05 22.41
CA HIS A 384 8.34 -10.94 23.38
C HIS A 384 7.80 -12.29 23.89
N ASN A 385 8.49 -13.41 23.59
CA ASN A 385 8.07 -14.74 24.05
C ASN A 385 7.80 -14.78 25.55
N SER A 386 8.73 -14.29 26.37
CA SER A 386 8.60 -14.36 27.84
C SER A 386 7.39 -13.59 28.36
N VAL A 387 7.16 -12.40 27.84
CA VAL A 387 6.05 -11.52 28.27
C VAL A 387 4.71 -12.07 27.83
N ILE A 388 4.59 -12.46 26.56
CA ILE A 388 3.32 -12.95 25.99
C ILE A 388 2.94 -14.31 26.56
N TYR A 389 3.87 -15.27 26.59
CA TYR A 389 3.58 -16.59 27.14
C TYR A 389 3.42 -16.56 28.65
N GLY A 390 4.16 -15.72 29.35
CA GLY A 390 3.93 -15.47 30.77
C GLY A 390 2.54 -14.96 31.09
N SER A 391 1.95 -14.11 30.23
CA SER A 391 0.55 -13.67 30.38
C SER A 391 -0.48 -14.78 30.19
N LEU A 392 -0.11 -15.91 29.56
CA LEU A 392 -0.92 -17.12 29.46
C LEU A 392 -0.69 -18.09 30.62
N GLY A 393 0.14 -17.73 31.60
CA GLY A 393 0.45 -18.58 32.75
C GLY A 393 1.59 -19.58 32.54
N ILE A 394 2.32 -19.49 31.41
CA ILE A 394 3.49 -20.33 31.14
C ILE A 394 4.67 -19.81 31.96
N SER A 395 5.19 -20.67 32.84
CA SER A 395 6.32 -20.31 33.72
C SER A 395 7.65 -20.18 32.98
N PRO A 396 8.66 -19.47 33.54
CA PRO A 396 9.98 -19.40 32.92
C PRO A 396 10.65 -20.78 32.69
N ALA A 397 10.47 -21.73 33.60
CA ALA A 397 10.97 -23.09 33.44
C ALA A 397 10.30 -23.81 32.25
N GLU A 398 8.99 -23.69 32.11
CA GLU A 398 8.26 -24.24 30.96
C GLU A 398 8.64 -23.57 29.66
N LEU A 399 8.95 -22.26 29.65
CA LEU A 399 9.46 -21.57 28.47
C LEU A 399 10.81 -22.16 27.98
N ASP A 400 11.71 -22.50 28.91
CA ASP A 400 12.98 -23.11 28.56
C ASP A 400 12.79 -24.54 28.02
N ASP A 401 11.84 -25.30 28.56
CA ASP A 401 11.45 -26.62 28.04
C ASP A 401 10.87 -26.49 26.62
N LEU A 402 9.98 -25.50 26.36
CA LEU A 402 9.41 -25.25 25.05
C LEU A 402 10.45 -24.85 23.99
N LYS A 403 11.44 -24.06 24.37
CA LYS A 403 12.60 -23.73 23.50
C LYS A 403 13.40 -24.98 23.17
N THR A 404 13.74 -25.77 24.19
CA THR A 404 14.52 -26.99 24.02
C THR A 404 13.81 -28.01 23.13
N ALA A 405 12.47 -28.07 23.22
CA ALA A 405 11.62 -28.92 22.40
C ALA A 405 11.34 -28.36 21.00
N GLY A 406 11.82 -27.16 20.66
CA GLY A 406 11.58 -26.49 19.36
C GLY A 406 10.11 -26.13 19.13
N VAL A 407 9.38 -25.82 20.20
CA VAL A 407 7.98 -25.36 20.15
C VAL A 407 7.93 -23.84 20.00
N ILE A 408 8.88 -23.12 20.62
CA ILE A 408 9.01 -21.67 20.53
C ILE A 408 10.44 -21.27 20.16
#